data_b498dba779c7df1190fc13e41729b0c2
#
_entry.id   b498dba779c7df1190fc13e41729b0c2
#
_cell.length_a   1.000
_cell.length_b   1.000
_cell.length_c   1.000
_cell.angle_alpha   90.00
_cell.angle_beta   90.00
_cell.angle_gamma   90.00
#
_symmetry.space_group_name_H-M   'P 1'
#
loop_
_entity.id
_entity.type
_entity.pdbx_description
1 polymer ?
#
loop_
_entity_poly.entity_id
_entity_poly.type
_entity_poly.pdbx_seq_one_letter_code
_entity_poly.pdbx_strand_id
1 'polypeptide(L)'
;CPLNIYLCDRRQRQMCIRDSITEVGGTVGDIESLPFLEALRQMKADVGSDNVMYIHTTLLPYLKAAGEMKTKPTQHSVKELRGLGIQPNMLVIRTEQPVEQGIKNKLAQFCDVAPEAVIESMDVEHIYQIPLNLQAQNMDQIVCDHLKIDAPKADMTEWSNMADKVLHLKKKTKIALVGKYVELPDAYLSVVEALKH
;
A
#
# COMPACT_ATOMS: atom_id res chain seq x y z
N CYS A 1 13.20 -13.43 8.60
CA CYS A 1 12.24 -14.34 7.93
C CYS A 1 12.73 -14.63 6.53
N PRO A 2 12.79 -15.89 6.10
CA PRO A 2 13.09 -16.19 4.71
C PRO A 2 11.90 -15.74 3.85
N LEU A 3 12.15 -14.91 2.86
CA LEU A 3 11.20 -14.60 1.80
C LEU A 3 10.91 -15.90 1.05
N ASN A 4 9.76 -16.48 1.29
CA ASN A 4 9.25 -17.54 0.43
C ASN A 4 8.66 -16.89 -0.83
N ILE A 5 9.52 -16.62 -1.82
CA ILE A 5 9.07 -16.32 -3.17
C ILE A 5 8.61 -17.67 -3.75
N TYR A 6 7.30 -17.90 -3.73
CA TYR A 6 6.73 -19.05 -4.41
C TYR A 6 6.65 -18.76 -5.91
N LEU A 7 7.68 -19.20 -6.64
CA LEU A 7 7.60 -19.32 -8.08
C LEU A 7 6.64 -20.48 -8.39
N CYS A 8 5.43 -20.17 -8.85
CA CYS A 8 4.46 -21.17 -9.26
C CYS A 8 4.86 -21.74 -10.64
N ASP A 9 5.43 -22.94 -10.66
CA ASP A 9 5.60 -23.71 -11.91
C ASP A 9 4.22 -24.04 -12.50
N ARG A 10 4.03 -23.79 -13.79
CA ARG A 10 2.79 -24.09 -14.56
C ARG A 10 2.30 -25.55 -14.44
N ARG A 11 3.11 -26.45 -13.91
CA ARG A 11 2.77 -27.88 -13.73
C ARG A 11 1.99 -28.19 -12.45
N GLN A 12 1.91 -27.26 -11.48
CA GLN A 12 1.19 -27.44 -10.21
C GLN A 12 -0.17 -26.71 -10.18
N ARG A 13 -0.92 -26.74 -11.27
CA ARG A 13 -2.16 -25.97 -11.46
C ARG A 13 -3.32 -26.28 -10.50
N GLN A 14 -3.22 -27.24 -9.59
CA GLN A 14 -4.36 -27.64 -8.75
C GLN A 14 -4.30 -27.19 -7.29
N MET A 15 -3.19 -26.63 -6.81
CA MET A 15 -3.05 -26.14 -5.43
C MET A 15 -2.29 -24.81 -5.32
N CYS A 16 -2.17 -24.03 -6.39
CA CYS A 16 -1.45 -22.77 -6.35
C CYS A 16 -2.37 -21.62 -5.95
N ILE A 17 -1.91 -20.81 -5.01
CA ILE A 17 -2.33 -19.42 -4.86
C ILE A 17 -2.18 -18.80 -6.26
N ARG A 18 -3.28 -18.29 -6.81
CA ARG A 18 -3.28 -17.75 -8.18
C ARG A 18 -2.61 -16.38 -8.26
N ASP A 19 -2.53 -15.70 -7.14
CA ASP A 19 -2.06 -14.36 -6.96
C ASP A 19 -1.22 -14.25 -5.70
N SER A 20 -0.30 -13.32 -5.68
CA SER A 20 0.49 -12.97 -4.50
C SER A 20 0.66 -11.46 -4.42
N ILE A 21 0.63 -10.94 -3.20
CA ILE A 21 0.96 -9.55 -2.90
C ILE A 21 2.29 -9.58 -2.14
N THR A 22 3.28 -8.89 -2.70
CA THR A 22 4.62 -8.78 -2.10
C THR A 22 4.87 -7.34 -1.73
N GLU A 23 5.24 -7.09 -0.48
CA GLU A 23 5.65 -5.77 0.01
C GLU A 23 7.16 -5.73 0.16
N VAL A 24 7.77 -4.63 -0.30
CA VAL A 24 9.18 -4.31 -0.08
C VAL A 24 9.25 -3.05 0.76
N GLY A 25 9.65 -3.21 2.02
CA GLY A 25 9.78 -2.12 2.97
C GLY A 25 11.00 -1.24 2.71
N GLY A 26 11.03 -0.11 3.39
CA GLY A 26 12.10 0.88 3.29
C GLY A 26 11.88 1.91 2.19
N THR A 27 12.83 2.82 2.08
CA THR A 27 12.81 3.87 1.05
C THR A 27 13.43 3.34 -0.24
N VAL A 28 12.85 3.70 -1.38
CA VAL A 28 13.44 3.35 -2.69
C VAL A 28 14.85 3.94 -2.78
N GLY A 29 15.82 3.08 -3.08
CA GLY A 29 17.24 3.45 -3.09
C GLY A 29 18.03 2.98 -1.87
N ASP A 30 17.36 2.45 -0.85
CA ASP A 30 18.05 1.82 0.29
C ASP A 30 18.80 0.57 -0.20
N ILE A 31 20.04 0.42 0.26
CA ILE A 31 20.96 -0.63 -0.22
C ILE A 31 20.38 -2.03 0.00
N GLU A 32 19.74 -2.25 1.14
CA GLU A 32 19.16 -3.54 1.52
C GLU A 32 17.97 -3.96 0.66
N SER A 33 17.26 -3.01 0.03
CA SER A 33 16.10 -3.32 -0.82
C SER A 33 16.47 -3.61 -2.29
N LEU A 34 17.66 -3.23 -2.73
CA LEU A 34 18.07 -3.34 -4.14
C LEU A 34 17.96 -4.75 -4.74
N PRO A 35 18.37 -5.85 -4.06
CA PRO A 35 18.22 -7.20 -4.61
C PRO A 35 16.76 -7.59 -4.84
N PHE A 36 15.85 -7.14 -3.95
CA PHE A 36 14.42 -7.41 -4.08
C PHE A 36 13.80 -6.62 -5.22
N LEU A 37 14.16 -5.34 -5.36
CA LEU A 37 13.69 -4.49 -6.45
C LEU A 37 14.17 -5.01 -7.81
N GLU A 38 15.42 -5.49 -7.90
CA GLU A 38 15.93 -6.11 -9.12
C GLU A 38 15.16 -7.40 -9.45
N ALA A 39 14.87 -8.25 -8.47
CA ALA A 39 14.06 -9.45 -8.68
C ALA A 39 12.64 -9.10 -9.17
N LEU A 40 12.00 -8.08 -8.60
CA LEU A 40 10.70 -7.60 -9.03
C LEU A 40 10.74 -7.04 -10.47
N ARG A 41 11.79 -6.30 -10.82
CA ARG A 41 11.98 -5.79 -12.17
C ARG A 41 12.06 -6.93 -13.20
N GLN A 42 12.80 -7.99 -12.88
CA GLN A 42 12.93 -9.16 -13.74
C GLN A 42 11.63 -9.95 -13.83
N MET A 43 10.88 -10.06 -12.75
CA MET A 43 9.60 -10.77 -12.69
C MET A 43 8.64 -10.34 -13.82
N LYS A 44 8.61 -9.05 -14.15
CA LYS A 44 7.76 -8.54 -15.24
C LYS A 44 8.09 -9.16 -16.58
N ALA A 45 9.37 -9.43 -16.85
CA ALA A 45 9.80 -10.09 -18.09
C ALA A 45 9.43 -11.58 -18.09
N ASP A 46 9.52 -12.22 -16.91
CA ASP A 46 9.27 -13.66 -16.78
C ASP A 46 7.79 -14.03 -16.89
N VAL A 47 6.91 -13.22 -16.30
CA VAL A 47 5.46 -13.53 -16.23
C VAL A 47 4.59 -12.68 -17.19
N GLY A 48 5.16 -11.65 -17.79
CA GLY A 48 4.47 -10.72 -18.68
C GLY A 48 3.85 -9.51 -17.94
N SER A 49 3.76 -8.39 -18.65
CA SER A 49 3.31 -7.10 -18.08
C SER A 49 1.88 -7.12 -17.55
N ASP A 50 1.01 -7.94 -18.13
CA ASP A 50 -0.40 -8.04 -17.75
C ASP A 50 -0.62 -8.87 -16.47
N ASN A 51 0.44 -9.53 -15.98
CA ASN A 51 0.39 -10.39 -14.80
C ASN A 51 1.15 -9.81 -13.61
N VAL A 52 1.63 -8.56 -13.73
CA VAL A 52 2.35 -7.86 -12.66
C VAL A 52 1.84 -6.43 -12.58
N MET A 53 1.55 -5.98 -11.38
CA MET A 53 1.22 -4.58 -11.09
C MET A 53 2.15 -4.03 -10.03
N TYR A 54 2.75 -2.87 -10.30
CA TYR A 54 3.59 -2.16 -9.33
C TYR A 54 2.80 -1.02 -8.71
N ILE A 55 2.58 -1.12 -7.40
CA ILE A 55 1.93 -0.09 -6.59
C ILE A 55 3.01 0.56 -5.75
N HIS A 56 3.19 1.87 -5.91
CA HIS A 56 4.20 2.61 -5.17
C HIS A 56 3.56 3.49 -4.10
N THR A 57 3.91 3.22 -2.85
CA THR A 57 3.42 4.01 -1.72
C THR A 57 4.39 5.15 -1.41
N THR A 58 3.88 6.37 -1.33
CA THR A 58 4.68 7.58 -1.08
C THR A 58 4.02 8.49 -0.06
N LEU A 59 4.80 9.41 0.51
CA LEU A 59 4.30 10.45 1.38
C LEU A 59 4.09 11.75 0.58
N LEU A 60 2.91 12.35 0.74
CA LEU A 60 2.60 13.69 0.25
C LEU A 60 2.50 14.65 1.45
N PRO A 61 3.61 15.28 1.88
CA PRO A 61 3.61 16.09 3.08
C PRO A 61 2.87 17.40 2.89
N TYR A 62 2.11 17.78 3.90
CA TYR A 62 1.51 19.11 4.02
C TYR A 62 2.40 20.01 4.87
N LEU A 63 2.88 21.11 4.29
CA LEU A 63 3.68 22.10 5.01
C LEU A 63 2.77 23.16 5.64
N LYS A 64 2.49 23.03 6.93
CA LYS A 64 1.61 23.93 7.68
C LYS A 64 2.02 25.42 7.54
N ALA A 65 3.34 25.69 7.55
CA ALA A 65 3.86 27.05 7.43
C ALA A 65 3.61 27.70 6.04
N ALA A 66 3.54 26.87 4.99
CA ALA A 66 3.31 27.33 3.63
C ALA A 66 1.85 27.15 3.17
N GLY A 67 1.04 26.43 3.95
CA GLY A 67 -0.35 26.14 3.60
C GLY A 67 -0.53 25.29 2.35
N GLU A 68 0.47 24.47 1.98
CA GLU A 68 0.46 23.73 0.73
C GLU A 68 1.02 22.30 0.85
N MET A 69 0.54 21.41 -0.02
CA MET A 69 1.12 20.07 -0.21
C MET A 69 2.33 20.11 -1.12
N LYS A 70 3.36 19.34 -0.79
CA LYS A 70 4.60 19.25 -1.57
C LYS A 70 4.64 17.95 -2.38
N THR A 71 4.50 18.07 -3.69
CA THR A 71 4.54 16.92 -4.63
C THR A 71 5.96 16.45 -4.95
N LYS A 72 6.98 17.25 -4.67
CA LYS A 72 8.38 16.93 -5.01
C LYS A 72 8.89 15.64 -4.35
N PRO A 73 8.63 15.33 -3.08
CA PRO A 73 9.08 14.07 -2.48
C PRO A 73 8.53 12.84 -3.22
N THR A 74 7.25 12.83 -3.56
CA THR A 74 6.61 11.76 -4.36
C THR A 74 7.26 11.66 -5.74
N GLN A 75 7.42 12.77 -6.46
CA GLN A 75 8.07 12.80 -7.78
C GLN A 75 9.49 12.25 -7.72
N HIS A 76 10.25 12.60 -6.67
CA HIS A 76 11.61 12.14 -6.49
C HIS A 76 11.66 10.63 -6.22
N SER A 77 10.81 10.12 -5.34
CA SER A 77 10.72 8.69 -5.04
C SER A 77 10.36 7.86 -6.29
N VAL A 78 9.41 8.33 -7.10
CA VAL A 78 9.08 7.68 -8.38
C VAL A 78 10.24 7.74 -9.37
N LYS A 79 10.97 8.87 -9.43
CA LYS A 79 12.16 8.98 -10.27
C LYS A 79 13.23 7.96 -9.90
N GLU A 80 13.50 7.76 -8.62
CA GLU A 80 14.44 6.75 -8.13
C GLU A 80 13.99 5.34 -8.53
N LEU A 81 12.71 5.00 -8.32
CA LEU A 81 12.15 3.71 -8.72
C LEU A 81 12.29 3.46 -10.23
N ARG A 82 12.00 4.48 -11.03
CA ARG A 82 12.18 4.42 -12.49
C ARG A 82 13.66 4.26 -12.89
N GLY A 83 14.57 4.86 -12.13
CA GLY A 83 16.01 4.68 -12.29
C GLY A 83 16.45 3.23 -12.11
N LEU A 84 15.73 2.45 -11.31
CA LEU A 84 15.91 1.00 -11.15
C LEU A 84 15.18 0.17 -12.22
N GLY A 85 14.52 0.81 -13.19
CA GLY A 85 13.80 0.13 -14.28
C GLY A 85 12.38 -0.32 -13.92
N ILE A 86 11.80 0.19 -12.84
CA ILE A 86 10.43 -0.11 -12.43
C ILE A 86 9.55 1.12 -12.62
N GLN A 87 8.58 1.04 -13.54
CA GLN A 87 7.54 2.04 -13.70
C GLN A 87 6.34 1.64 -12.85
N PRO A 88 5.91 2.45 -11.87
CA PRO A 88 4.70 2.15 -11.12
C PRO A 88 3.46 2.25 -12.01
N ASN A 89 2.51 1.36 -11.79
CA ASN A 89 1.19 1.40 -12.45
C ASN A 89 0.20 2.23 -11.62
N MET A 90 0.42 2.33 -10.31
CA MET A 90 -0.42 3.05 -9.38
C MET A 90 0.43 3.72 -8.30
N LEU A 91 -0.03 4.89 -7.86
CA LEU A 91 0.51 5.59 -6.69
C LEU A 91 -0.50 5.55 -5.57
N VAL A 92 -0.08 5.12 -4.38
CA VAL A 92 -0.83 5.31 -3.14
C VAL A 92 -0.12 6.40 -2.34
N ILE A 93 -0.74 7.56 -2.23
CA ILE A 93 -0.14 8.73 -1.60
C ILE A 93 -0.70 8.92 -0.18
N ARG A 94 0.15 8.70 0.82
CA ARG A 94 -0.21 8.97 2.21
C ARG A 94 -0.22 10.47 2.46
N THR A 95 -1.26 10.97 3.11
CA THR A 95 -1.43 12.39 3.40
C THR A 95 -2.21 12.62 4.69
N GLU A 96 -1.95 13.76 5.35
CA GLU A 96 -2.71 14.20 6.52
C GLU A 96 -4.02 14.94 6.15
N GLN A 97 -4.18 15.34 4.90
CA GLN A 97 -5.32 16.13 4.45
C GLN A 97 -5.81 15.67 3.07
N PRO A 98 -7.07 15.94 2.71
CA PRO A 98 -7.61 15.63 1.38
C PRO A 98 -6.78 16.25 0.26
N VAL A 99 -6.59 15.49 -0.81
CA VAL A 99 -5.77 15.90 -1.96
C VAL A 99 -6.67 16.48 -3.05
N GLU A 100 -6.41 17.72 -3.42
CA GLU A 100 -7.12 18.36 -4.53
C GLU A 100 -6.84 17.66 -5.85
N GLN A 101 -7.85 17.61 -6.73
CA GLN A 101 -7.73 16.97 -8.04
C GLN A 101 -6.58 17.53 -8.90
N GLY A 102 -6.29 18.83 -8.77
CA GLY A 102 -5.17 19.48 -9.45
C GLY A 102 -3.80 18.87 -9.05
N ILE A 103 -3.65 18.51 -7.77
CA ILE A 103 -2.44 17.85 -7.26
C ILE A 103 -2.36 16.41 -7.75
N LYS A 104 -3.47 15.66 -7.75
CA LYS A 104 -3.53 14.29 -8.31
C LYS A 104 -3.15 14.30 -9.80
N ASN A 105 -3.72 15.20 -10.59
CA ASN A 105 -3.38 15.35 -12.01
C ASN A 105 -1.91 15.69 -12.23
N LYS A 106 -1.36 16.58 -11.41
CA LYS A 106 0.07 16.92 -11.45
C LYS A 106 0.95 15.70 -11.15
N LEU A 107 0.63 14.92 -10.13
CA LEU A 107 1.36 13.69 -9.81
C LEU A 107 1.23 12.66 -10.93
N ALA A 108 0.04 12.46 -11.47
CA ALA A 108 -0.20 11.58 -12.60
C ALA A 108 0.72 11.92 -13.80
N GLN A 109 0.76 13.20 -14.16
CA GLN A 109 1.59 13.69 -15.26
C GLN A 109 3.10 13.49 -15.02
N PHE A 110 3.59 13.88 -13.81
CA PHE A 110 5.03 13.79 -13.53
C PHE A 110 5.53 12.38 -13.26
N CYS A 111 4.66 11.51 -12.77
CA CYS A 111 4.98 10.13 -12.45
C CYS A 111 4.62 9.15 -13.56
N ASP A 112 4.00 9.63 -14.64
CA ASP A 112 3.58 8.82 -15.79
C ASP A 112 2.68 7.65 -15.36
N VAL A 113 1.62 8.00 -14.63
CA VAL A 113 0.54 7.08 -14.22
C VAL A 113 -0.80 7.65 -14.63
N ALA A 114 -1.81 6.80 -14.79
CA ALA A 114 -3.16 7.26 -15.08
C ALA A 114 -3.71 8.12 -13.92
N PRO A 115 -4.45 9.21 -14.17
CA PRO A 115 -4.99 10.07 -13.10
C PRO A 115 -5.85 9.33 -12.08
N GLU A 116 -6.62 8.34 -12.51
CA GLU A 116 -7.43 7.46 -11.67
C GLU A 116 -6.58 6.50 -10.82
N ALA A 117 -5.34 6.24 -11.21
CA ALA A 117 -4.40 5.40 -10.46
C ALA A 117 -3.58 6.18 -9.41
N VAL A 118 -3.89 7.46 -9.18
CA VAL A 118 -3.35 8.24 -8.07
C VAL A 118 -4.35 8.19 -6.91
N ILE A 119 -4.15 7.26 -6.02
CA ILE A 119 -5.02 6.96 -4.88
C ILE A 119 -4.50 7.67 -3.62
N GLU A 120 -5.36 8.42 -2.95
CA GLU A 120 -4.98 8.98 -1.66
C GLU A 120 -5.26 8.00 -0.52
N SER A 121 -4.32 7.93 0.42
CA SER A 121 -4.47 7.24 1.70
C SER A 121 -4.33 8.27 2.82
N MET A 122 -5.46 8.85 3.19
CA MET A 122 -5.50 9.84 4.26
C MET A 122 -5.31 9.16 5.62
N ASP A 123 -4.61 9.83 6.53
CA ASP A 123 -4.48 9.36 7.90
C ASP A 123 -5.87 9.24 8.55
N VAL A 124 -6.09 8.13 9.23
CA VAL A 124 -7.39 7.75 9.81
C VAL A 124 -7.27 7.50 11.31
N GLU A 125 -8.38 7.57 12.03
CA GLU A 125 -8.41 7.28 13.45
C GLU A 125 -8.11 5.79 13.74
N HIS A 126 -8.60 4.91 12.87
CA HIS A 126 -8.36 3.47 12.98
C HIS A 126 -8.02 2.85 11.61
N ILE A 127 -7.00 2.00 11.57
CA ILE A 127 -6.48 1.40 10.32
C ILE A 127 -7.54 0.63 9.52
N TYR A 128 -8.61 0.13 10.16
CA TYR A 128 -9.70 -0.58 9.46
C TYR A 128 -10.54 0.31 8.55
N GLN A 129 -10.39 1.63 8.63
CA GLN A 129 -11.03 2.58 7.72
C GLN A 129 -10.28 2.64 6.36
N ILE A 130 -8.98 2.28 6.33
CA ILE A 130 -8.15 2.40 5.12
C ILE A 130 -8.72 1.58 3.96
N PRO A 131 -9.08 0.28 4.10
CA PRO A 131 -9.64 -0.48 2.99
C PRO A 131 -10.91 0.14 2.40
N LEU A 132 -11.77 0.71 3.24
CA LEU A 132 -12.99 1.40 2.79
C LEU A 132 -12.66 2.66 1.98
N ASN A 133 -11.67 3.44 2.45
CA ASN A 133 -11.22 4.65 1.76
C ASN A 133 -10.55 4.33 0.40
N LEU A 134 -9.81 3.24 0.31
CA LEU A 134 -9.19 2.78 -0.93
C LEU A 134 -10.25 2.27 -1.91
N GLN A 135 -11.23 1.49 -1.44
CA GLN A 135 -12.33 1.00 -2.26
C GLN A 135 -13.22 2.16 -2.77
N ALA A 136 -13.47 3.18 -1.95
CA ALA A 136 -14.23 4.35 -2.37
C ALA A 136 -13.60 5.09 -3.57
N GLN A 137 -12.31 4.89 -3.80
CA GLN A 137 -11.57 5.40 -4.96
C GLN A 137 -11.41 4.36 -6.07
N ASN A 138 -12.12 3.22 -6.01
CA ASN A 138 -12.09 2.10 -6.96
C ASN A 138 -10.70 1.46 -7.13
N MET A 139 -9.86 1.49 -6.09
CA MET A 139 -8.52 0.89 -6.16
C MET A 139 -8.58 -0.60 -6.50
N ASP A 140 -9.50 -1.34 -5.89
CA ASP A 140 -9.77 -2.75 -6.12
C ASP A 140 -10.11 -3.02 -7.61
N GLN A 141 -11.00 -2.23 -8.19
CA GLN A 141 -11.38 -2.37 -9.59
C GLN A 141 -10.21 -2.08 -10.54
N ILE A 142 -9.44 -1.02 -10.27
CA ILE A 142 -8.25 -0.67 -11.09
C ILE A 142 -7.23 -1.81 -11.07
N VAL A 143 -7.02 -2.45 -9.92
CA VAL A 143 -6.12 -3.61 -9.80
C VAL A 143 -6.66 -4.81 -10.59
N CYS A 144 -7.96 -5.13 -10.44
CA CYS A 144 -8.60 -6.22 -11.17
C CYS A 144 -8.54 -6.01 -12.68
N ASP A 145 -8.82 -4.80 -13.15
CA ASP A 145 -8.79 -4.47 -14.58
C ASP A 145 -7.37 -4.58 -15.16
N HIS A 146 -6.36 -4.09 -14.43
CA HIS A 146 -4.97 -4.19 -14.86
C HIS A 146 -4.50 -5.65 -14.96
N LEU A 147 -4.82 -6.46 -13.96
CA LEU A 147 -4.43 -7.88 -13.90
C LEU A 147 -5.39 -8.82 -14.64
N LYS A 148 -6.42 -8.26 -15.29
CA LYS A 148 -7.45 -9.02 -16.02
C LYS A 148 -8.12 -10.09 -15.15
N ILE A 149 -8.35 -9.75 -13.88
CA ILE A 149 -9.06 -10.60 -12.92
C ILE A 149 -10.55 -10.31 -13.05
N ASP A 150 -11.30 -11.30 -13.50
CA ASP A 150 -12.78 -11.24 -13.52
C ASP A 150 -13.29 -11.54 -12.10
N ALA A 151 -13.58 -10.50 -11.36
CA ALA A 151 -14.08 -10.57 -10.00
C ALA A 151 -15.31 -9.67 -9.83
N PRO A 152 -16.33 -10.11 -9.07
CA PRO A 152 -17.44 -9.24 -8.71
C PRO A 152 -16.93 -8.09 -7.83
N LYS A 153 -17.67 -6.97 -7.83
CA LYS A 153 -17.35 -5.86 -6.91
C LYS A 153 -17.34 -6.37 -5.47
N ALA A 154 -16.30 -5.99 -4.73
CA ALA A 154 -16.12 -6.42 -3.35
C ALA A 154 -17.28 -5.92 -2.46
N ASP A 155 -17.92 -6.84 -1.73
CA ASP A 155 -18.89 -6.50 -0.68
C ASP A 155 -18.15 -6.21 0.62
N MET A 156 -18.11 -4.92 0.99
CA MET A 156 -17.45 -4.45 2.20
C MET A 156 -18.41 -4.23 3.38
N THR A 157 -19.63 -4.78 3.30
CA THR A 157 -20.66 -4.55 4.33
C THR A 157 -20.21 -5.02 5.71
N GLU A 158 -19.69 -6.25 5.83
CA GLU A 158 -19.21 -6.77 7.10
C GLU A 158 -18.00 -6.00 7.61
N TRP A 159 -17.09 -5.64 6.71
CA TRP A 159 -15.91 -4.84 7.05
C TRP A 159 -16.28 -3.44 7.54
N SER A 160 -17.22 -2.78 6.87
CA SER A 160 -17.76 -1.47 7.28
C SER A 160 -18.39 -1.53 8.67
N ASN A 161 -19.23 -2.53 8.90
CA ASN A 161 -19.86 -2.75 10.21
C ASN A 161 -18.82 -2.99 11.32
N MET A 162 -17.75 -3.71 11.03
CA MET A 162 -16.65 -3.94 11.98
C MET A 162 -15.90 -2.62 12.24
N ALA A 163 -15.52 -1.87 11.22
CA ALA A 163 -14.82 -0.59 11.35
C ALA A 163 -15.64 0.41 12.18
N ASP A 164 -16.93 0.53 11.90
CA ASP A 164 -17.85 1.39 12.66
C ASP A 164 -17.97 0.95 14.11
N LYS A 165 -18.03 -0.36 14.36
CA LYS A 165 -18.08 -0.89 15.72
C LYS A 165 -16.83 -0.53 16.52
N VAL A 166 -15.65 -0.64 15.91
CA VAL A 166 -14.37 -0.32 16.56
C VAL A 166 -14.31 1.17 16.95
N LEU A 167 -14.77 2.06 16.10
CA LEU A 167 -14.81 3.50 16.37
C LEU A 167 -15.77 3.88 17.52
N HIS A 168 -16.80 3.08 17.76
CA HIS A 168 -17.86 3.38 18.75
C HIS A 168 -17.77 2.53 20.02
N LEU A 169 -16.64 1.85 20.29
CA LEU A 169 -16.44 1.05 21.49
C LEU A 169 -16.47 1.91 22.76
N LYS A 170 -17.39 1.58 23.67
CA LYS A 170 -17.56 2.30 24.96
C LYS A 170 -16.85 1.62 26.13
N LYS A 171 -16.69 0.29 26.06
CA LYS A 171 -16.06 -0.49 27.13
C LYS A 171 -14.56 -0.57 26.92
N LYS A 172 -13.80 -0.40 27.99
CA LYS A 172 -12.33 -0.49 27.98
C LYS A 172 -11.90 -1.61 28.91
N THR A 173 -10.96 -2.44 28.46
CA THR A 173 -10.28 -3.43 29.28
C THR A 173 -8.84 -3.01 29.43
N LYS A 174 -8.30 -3.15 30.66
CA LYS A 174 -6.88 -2.89 30.92
C LYS A 174 -6.12 -4.21 30.85
N ILE A 175 -5.11 -4.26 30.01
CA ILE A 175 -4.18 -5.39 29.89
C ILE A 175 -2.80 -4.90 30.27
N ALA A 176 -2.11 -5.63 31.17
CA ALA A 176 -0.74 -5.33 31.54
C ALA A 176 0.20 -6.11 30.62
N LEU A 177 1.05 -5.39 29.89
CA LEU A 177 2.15 -5.96 29.14
C LEU A 177 3.40 -5.95 30.04
N VAL A 178 3.88 -7.14 30.43
CA VAL A 178 5.05 -7.32 31.28
C VAL A 178 6.16 -7.93 30.45
N GLY A 179 7.28 -7.25 30.36
CA GLY A 179 8.42 -7.72 29.55
C GLY A 179 9.68 -6.89 29.77
N LYS A 180 10.74 -7.26 29.06
CA LYS A 180 11.97 -6.47 28.95
C LYS A 180 11.79 -5.40 27.88
N TYR A 181 12.39 -4.25 28.00
CA TYR A 181 12.30 -3.16 27.01
C TYR A 181 10.89 -2.54 26.83
N VAL A 182 10.06 -2.55 27.85
CA VAL A 182 8.69 -1.99 27.81
C VAL A 182 8.65 -0.46 27.61
N GLU A 183 9.76 0.21 27.80
CA GLU A 183 9.92 1.65 27.51
C GLU A 183 10.07 1.95 26.01
N LEU A 184 10.30 0.91 25.19
CA LEU A 184 10.39 1.01 23.73
C LEU A 184 9.06 0.52 23.12
N PRO A 185 8.14 1.41 22.71
CA PRO A 185 6.82 1.01 22.18
C PRO A 185 6.92 0.04 21.01
N ASP A 186 7.91 0.21 20.13
CA ASP A 186 8.10 -0.61 18.93
C ASP A 186 8.46 -2.06 19.24
N ALA A 187 9.10 -2.32 20.41
CA ALA A 187 9.49 -3.68 20.78
C ALA A 187 8.29 -4.65 20.92
N TYR A 188 7.11 -4.12 21.19
CA TYR A 188 5.90 -4.90 21.42
C TYR A 188 4.74 -4.46 20.52
N LEU A 189 5.00 -3.71 19.46
CA LEU A 189 3.95 -3.16 18.59
C LEU A 189 3.02 -4.24 18.07
N SER A 190 3.55 -5.36 17.58
CA SER A 190 2.73 -6.47 17.07
C SER A 190 1.80 -7.10 18.13
N VAL A 191 2.29 -7.19 19.38
CA VAL A 191 1.49 -7.70 20.50
C VAL A 191 0.38 -6.71 20.86
N VAL A 192 0.72 -5.42 20.90
CA VAL A 192 -0.27 -4.36 21.20
C VAL A 192 -1.33 -4.30 20.12
N GLU A 193 -0.94 -4.37 18.84
CA GLU A 193 -1.91 -4.39 17.75
C GLU A 193 -2.78 -5.66 17.77
N ALA A 194 -2.20 -6.83 18.03
CA ALA A 194 -2.99 -8.07 18.18
C ALA A 194 -3.99 -8.04 19.33
N LEU A 195 -3.71 -7.27 20.40
CA LEU A 195 -4.64 -7.09 21.52
C LEU A 195 -5.74 -6.06 21.23
N LYS A 196 -5.56 -5.22 20.20
CA LYS A 196 -6.58 -4.26 19.76
C LYS A 196 -7.59 -4.90 18.80
N HIS A 197 -7.22 -6.00 18.16
CA HIS A 197 -8.09 -6.77 17.27
C HIS A 197 -9.09 -7.60 18.06
#